data_014ebec663e714b673de86bb55cf159e
#
_entry.id   014ebec663e714b673de86bb55cf159e
#
_cell.length_a   1.000
_cell.length_b   1.000
_cell.length_c   1.000
_cell.angle_alpha   90.00
_cell.angle_beta   90.00
_cell.angle_gamma   90.00
#
_symmetry.space_group_name_H-M   'P 1'
#
loop_
_entity.id
_entity.type
_entity.pdbx_description
1 polymer ?
#
loop_
_entity_poly.entity_id
_entity_poly.type
_entity_poly.pdbx_seq_one_letter_code
_entity_poly.pdbx_strand_id
1 'polypeptide(L)'
;MSDVPSAQGKAAALLARFDAARDAFLAAFAQAPDAALPYTPAGDEYALGVLPPHLQDTMNHYLDVYARMADAHYGPVDLAADPARAGREAERHRRLVVTKPTGADRAGLLGNLAATHQRVHERFAALDDATVARKADVIYSAGTDPYPTSVADIFGWLTDHYDEHSEQTGRLLAQWQSEGTQ
;
A
#
# COMPACT_ATOMS: atom_id res chain seq x y z
N MET A 1 32.69 -28.99 6.46
CA MET A 1 32.42 -27.57 6.14
C MET A 1 30.93 -27.37 6.40
N SER A 2 30.59 -26.74 7.52
CA SER A 2 29.19 -26.49 7.89
C SER A 2 28.75 -25.21 7.15
N ASP A 3 27.81 -25.36 6.22
CA ASP A 3 27.06 -24.23 5.66
C ASP A 3 26.29 -23.56 6.81
N VAL A 4 26.81 -22.45 7.31
CA VAL A 4 26.04 -21.54 8.14
C VAL A 4 25.05 -20.86 7.17
N PRO A 5 23.72 -21.02 7.35
CA PRO A 5 22.79 -20.27 6.53
C PRO A 5 23.10 -18.79 6.71
N SER A 6 23.40 -18.08 5.59
CA SER A 6 23.60 -16.64 5.62
C SER A 6 22.32 -16.02 6.17
N ALA A 7 22.41 -15.32 7.30
CA ALA A 7 21.31 -14.53 7.82
C ALA A 7 20.86 -13.60 6.68
N GLN A 8 19.61 -13.74 6.22
CA GLN A 8 19.05 -12.79 5.26
C GLN A 8 19.20 -11.39 5.85
N GLY A 9 19.76 -10.45 5.09
CA GLY A 9 19.87 -9.07 5.52
C GLY A 9 18.49 -8.49 5.86
N LYS A 10 18.46 -7.43 6.67
CA LYS A 10 17.21 -6.78 7.10
C LYS A 10 16.37 -6.32 5.90
N ALA A 11 17.01 -5.77 4.88
CA ALA A 11 16.36 -5.33 3.64
C ALA A 11 15.64 -6.50 2.94
N ALA A 12 16.31 -7.63 2.77
CA ALA A 12 15.73 -8.83 2.16
C ALA A 12 14.56 -9.40 2.97
N ALA A 13 14.66 -9.40 4.30
CA ALA A 13 13.58 -9.87 5.17
C ALA A 13 12.33 -8.97 5.08
N LEU A 14 12.50 -7.65 5.04
CA LEU A 14 11.40 -6.70 4.86
C LEU A 14 10.72 -6.89 3.50
N LEU A 15 11.50 -7.05 2.43
CA LEU A 15 10.99 -7.28 1.10
C LEU A 15 10.18 -8.57 1.00
N ALA A 16 10.69 -9.66 1.59
CA ALA A 16 9.98 -10.93 1.63
C ALA A 16 8.64 -10.86 2.38
N ARG A 17 8.57 -10.09 3.49
CA ARG A 17 7.32 -9.84 4.22
C ARG A 17 6.32 -9.04 3.38
N PHE A 18 6.79 -8.01 2.69
CA PHE A 18 5.96 -7.19 1.80
C PHE A 18 5.37 -8.02 0.65
N ASP A 19 6.17 -8.90 0.03
CA ASP A 19 5.71 -9.82 -1.02
C ASP A 19 4.68 -10.82 -0.47
N ALA A 20 4.92 -11.37 0.73
CA ALA A 20 3.99 -12.30 1.36
C ALA A 20 2.64 -11.65 1.72
N ALA A 21 2.65 -10.40 2.20
CA ALA A 21 1.43 -9.65 2.49
C ALA A 21 0.60 -9.37 1.21
N ARG A 22 1.26 -9.03 0.09
CA ARG A 22 0.59 -8.94 -1.21
C ARG A 22 -0.07 -10.27 -1.59
N ASP A 23 0.64 -11.39 -1.47
CA ASP A 23 0.12 -12.70 -1.86
C ASP A 23 -1.09 -13.09 -1.00
N ALA A 24 -1.08 -12.76 0.29
CA ALA A 24 -2.22 -12.95 1.19
C ALA A 24 -3.42 -12.10 0.76
N PHE A 25 -3.21 -10.82 0.42
CA PHE A 25 -4.26 -9.95 -0.11
C PHE A 25 -4.86 -10.50 -1.41
N LEU A 26 -4.01 -10.90 -2.36
CA LEU A 26 -4.47 -11.44 -3.64
C LEU A 26 -5.28 -12.73 -3.45
N ALA A 27 -4.86 -13.61 -2.53
CA ALA A 27 -5.59 -14.82 -2.18
C ALA A 27 -6.97 -14.52 -1.57
N ALA A 28 -7.06 -13.54 -0.66
CA ALA A 28 -8.32 -13.08 -0.09
C ALA A 28 -9.23 -12.46 -1.16
N PHE A 29 -8.70 -11.54 -1.99
CA PHE A 29 -9.45 -10.86 -3.03
C PHE A 29 -9.95 -11.80 -4.14
N ALA A 30 -9.22 -12.89 -4.41
CA ALA A 30 -9.64 -13.92 -5.38
C ALA A 30 -10.92 -14.66 -4.96
N GLN A 31 -11.27 -14.67 -3.67
CA GLN A 31 -12.52 -15.28 -3.18
C GLN A 31 -13.74 -14.43 -3.48
N ALA A 32 -13.58 -13.13 -3.78
CA ALA A 32 -14.68 -12.24 -4.04
C ALA A 32 -15.25 -12.50 -5.45
N PRO A 33 -16.56 -12.82 -5.60
CA PRO A 33 -17.19 -12.91 -6.92
C PRO A 33 -17.31 -11.52 -7.53
N ASP A 34 -17.40 -11.45 -8.86
CA ASP A 34 -17.52 -10.18 -9.59
C ASP A 34 -18.71 -9.32 -9.14
N ALA A 35 -19.81 -9.96 -8.76
CA ALA A 35 -20.99 -9.28 -8.24
C ALA A 35 -20.78 -8.58 -6.89
N ALA A 36 -19.75 -8.97 -6.13
CA ALA A 36 -19.42 -8.34 -4.86
C ALA A 36 -18.51 -7.09 -5.01
N LEU A 37 -17.87 -6.88 -6.16
CA LEU A 37 -16.91 -5.78 -6.33
C LEU A 37 -17.51 -4.38 -6.09
N PRO A 38 -18.74 -4.04 -6.51
CA PRO A 38 -19.33 -2.73 -6.23
C PRO A 38 -19.89 -2.59 -4.81
N TYR A 39 -19.86 -3.65 -3.99
CA TYR A 39 -20.44 -3.66 -2.66
C TYR A 39 -19.68 -2.75 -1.69
N THR A 40 -20.45 -1.89 -1.00
CA THR A 40 -19.97 -1.01 0.07
C THR A 40 -21.02 -1.04 1.19
N PRO A 41 -20.74 -1.66 2.34
CA PRO A 41 -21.67 -1.64 3.45
C PRO A 41 -21.71 -0.27 4.13
N ALA A 42 -22.75 -0.03 4.91
CA ALA A 42 -22.84 1.18 5.72
C ALA A 42 -21.67 1.25 6.71
N GLY A 43 -20.99 2.40 6.73
CA GLY A 43 -19.84 2.64 7.61
C GLY A 43 -18.48 2.32 6.99
N ASP A 44 -18.43 1.66 5.84
CA ASP A 44 -17.19 1.54 5.07
C ASP A 44 -17.07 2.67 4.02
N GLU A 45 -15.84 3.08 3.78
CA GLU A 45 -15.53 4.16 2.86
C GLU A 45 -15.44 3.67 1.41
N TYR A 46 -14.91 2.46 1.21
CA TYR A 46 -14.60 1.90 -0.10
C TYR A 46 -15.48 0.71 -0.45
N ALA A 47 -15.83 0.61 -1.74
CA ALA A 47 -16.34 -0.64 -2.28
C ALA A 47 -15.22 -1.71 -2.28
N LEU A 48 -15.61 -3.00 -2.17
CA LEU A 48 -14.66 -4.10 -2.16
C LEU A 48 -13.69 -4.05 -3.36
N GLY A 49 -14.18 -3.77 -4.55
CA GLY A 49 -13.36 -3.66 -5.77
C GLY A 49 -12.44 -2.43 -5.81
N VAL A 50 -12.56 -1.49 -4.85
CA VAL A 50 -11.68 -0.31 -4.76
C VAL A 50 -10.42 -0.59 -3.94
N LEU A 51 -10.35 -1.69 -3.19
CA LEU A 51 -9.18 -1.99 -2.37
C LEU A 51 -7.88 -2.13 -3.19
N PRO A 52 -7.84 -2.80 -4.37
CA PRO A 52 -6.64 -2.83 -5.19
C PRO A 52 -6.14 -1.44 -5.64
N PRO A 53 -6.95 -0.53 -6.21
CA PRO A 53 -6.49 0.80 -6.56
C PRO A 53 -6.15 1.67 -5.34
N HIS A 54 -6.76 1.46 -4.17
CA HIS A 54 -6.38 2.12 -2.93
C HIS A 54 -4.97 1.70 -2.47
N LEU A 55 -4.68 0.40 -2.45
CA LEU A 55 -3.33 -0.11 -2.19
C LEU A 55 -2.30 0.43 -3.18
N GLN A 56 -2.67 0.53 -4.47
CA GLN A 56 -1.81 1.11 -5.50
C GLN A 56 -1.48 2.59 -5.19
N ASP A 57 -2.48 3.37 -4.78
CA ASP A 57 -2.27 4.79 -4.44
C ASP A 57 -1.37 4.96 -3.23
N THR A 58 -1.52 4.12 -2.20
CA THR A 58 -0.66 4.09 -1.02
C THR A 58 0.79 3.77 -1.39
N MET A 59 1.01 2.76 -2.23
CA MET A 59 2.36 2.43 -2.72
C MET A 59 2.99 3.58 -3.51
N ASN A 60 2.24 4.25 -4.38
CA ASN A 60 2.74 5.41 -5.13
C ASN A 60 3.08 6.58 -4.20
N HIS A 61 2.27 6.82 -3.16
CA HIS A 61 2.55 7.81 -2.13
C HIS A 61 3.90 7.55 -1.45
N TYR A 62 4.13 6.33 -0.96
CA TYR A 62 5.37 6.01 -0.26
C TYR A 62 6.60 5.91 -1.18
N LEU A 63 6.43 5.58 -2.46
CA LEU A 63 7.51 5.73 -3.45
C LEU A 63 7.91 7.20 -3.63
N ASP A 64 6.95 8.15 -3.65
CA ASP A 64 7.24 9.59 -3.70
C ASP A 64 7.94 10.06 -2.41
N VAL A 65 7.47 9.63 -1.24
CA VAL A 65 8.13 9.92 0.04
C VAL A 65 9.59 9.45 0.02
N TYR A 66 9.82 8.19 -0.36
CA TYR A 66 11.17 7.64 -0.45
C TYR A 66 12.06 8.42 -1.44
N ALA A 67 11.53 8.77 -2.63
CA ALA A 67 12.28 9.53 -3.62
C ALA A 67 12.73 10.88 -3.06
N ARG A 68 11.84 11.60 -2.39
CA ARG A 68 12.17 12.89 -1.74
C ARG A 68 13.18 12.75 -0.60
N MET A 69 13.08 11.68 0.20
CA MET A 69 14.07 11.37 1.23
C MET A 69 15.47 11.15 0.61
N ALA A 70 15.53 10.38 -0.48
CA ALA A 70 16.78 10.10 -1.19
C ALA A 70 17.36 11.36 -1.84
N ASP A 71 16.54 12.18 -2.51
CA ASP A 71 16.94 13.45 -3.13
C ASP A 71 17.46 14.45 -2.10
N ALA A 72 16.86 14.48 -0.91
CA ALA A 72 17.31 15.27 0.24
C ALA A 72 18.51 14.67 0.97
N HIS A 73 19.12 13.58 0.45
CA HIS A 73 20.19 12.83 1.13
C HIS A 73 19.83 12.42 2.57
N TYR A 74 18.56 12.15 2.82
CA TYR A 74 17.94 11.86 4.12
C TYR A 74 18.01 13.03 5.12
N GLY A 75 18.13 14.26 4.62
CA GLY A 75 17.83 15.48 5.36
C GLY A 75 16.31 15.68 5.54
N PRO A 76 15.91 16.82 6.15
CA PRO A 76 14.49 17.14 6.34
C PRO A 76 13.71 17.20 5.02
N VAL A 77 12.50 16.63 5.03
CA VAL A 77 11.57 16.61 3.88
C VAL A 77 10.24 17.23 4.30
N ASP A 78 9.82 18.27 3.62
CA ASP A 78 8.51 18.90 3.84
C ASP A 78 7.57 18.57 2.66
N LEU A 79 6.69 17.59 2.87
CA LEU A 79 5.67 17.20 1.89
C LEU A 79 4.51 18.20 1.87
N ALA A 80 4.31 18.95 2.96
CA ALA A 80 3.25 19.94 3.07
C ALA A 80 3.60 21.24 2.34
N ALA A 81 4.87 21.46 1.98
CA ALA A 81 5.30 22.62 1.21
C ALA A 81 4.75 22.67 -0.24
N ASP A 82 4.22 21.52 -0.75
CA ASP A 82 3.53 21.46 -2.05
C ASP A 82 1.99 21.48 -1.86
N PRO A 83 1.33 22.63 -1.92
CA PRO A 83 -0.11 22.73 -1.73
C PRO A 83 -0.90 21.98 -2.83
N ALA A 84 -0.33 21.83 -4.03
CA ALA A 84 -0.96 21.08 -5.11
C ALA A 84 -1.00 19.57 -4.81
N ARG A 85 -0.07 19.06 -3.99
CA ARG A 85 -0.05 17.67 -3.56
C ARG A 85 -1.30 17.32 -2.75
N ALA A 86 -1.61 18.08 -1.71
CA ALA A 86 -2.81 17.85 -0.89
C ALA A 86 -4.09 17.86 -1.74
N GLY A 87 -4.19 18.78 -2.72
CA GLY A 87 -5.31 18.80 -3.67
C GLY A 87 -5.40 17.54 -4.54
N ARG A 88 -4.27 17.05 -5.05
CA ARG A 88 -4.23 15.79 -5.82
C ARG A 88 -4.59 14.57 -4.99
N GLU A 89 -4.15 14.50 -3.74
CA GLU A 89 -4.47 13.41 -2.82
C GLU A 89 -5.96 13.40 -2.49
N ALA A 90 -6.53 14.56 -2.13
CA ALA A 90 -7.96 14.69 -1.87
C ALA A 90 -8.82 14.33 -3.09
N GLU A 91 -8.39 14.67 -4.30
CA GLU A 91 -9.11 14.32 -5.53
C GLU A 91 -9.05 12.82 -5.83
N ARG A 92 -7.88 12.18 -5.63
CA ARG A 92 -7.76 10.72 -5.77
C ARG A 92 -8.66 10.00 -4.78
N HIS A 93 -8.60 10.40 -3.52
CA HIS A 93 -9.47 9.84 -2.48
C HIS A 93 -10.95 9.96 -2.83
N ARG A 94 -11.42 11.14 -3.24
CA ARG A 94 -12.81 11.33 -3.66
C ARG A 94 -13.22 10.40 -4.81
N ARG A 95 -12.33 10.18 -5.79
CA ARG A 95 -12.60 9.23 -6.89
C ARG A 95 -12.74 7.82 -6.39
N LEU A 96 -11.86 7.36 -5.51
CA LEU A 96 -11.93 6.03 -4.94
C LEU A 96 -13.26 5.80 -4.22
N VAL A 97 -13.68 6.74 -3.38
CA VAL A 97 -14.95 6.65 -2.61
C VAL A 97 -16.19 6.48 -3.50
N VAL A 98 -16.24 7.17 -4.65
CA VAL A 98 -17.40 7.10 -5.55
C VAL A 98 -17.31 5.98 -6.58
N THR A 99 -16.16 5.36 -6.74
CA THR A 99 -15.95 4.32 -7.75
C THR A 99 -16.65 3.01 -7.33
N LYS A 100 -17.36 2.38 -8.28
CA LYS A 100 -18.01 1.09 -8.10
C LYS A 100 -17.53 0.13 -9.20
N PRO A 101 -16.38 -0.54 -8.98
CA PRO A 101 -15.83 -1.47 -9.96
C PRO A 101 -16.76 -2.65 -10.22
N THR A 102 -16.68 -3.18 -11.42
CA THR A 102 -17.42 -4.36 -11.87
C THR A 102 -16.44 -5.51 -12.17
N GLY A 103 -16.98 -6.70 -12.49
CA GLY A 103 -16.15 -7.83 -12.93
C GLY A 103 -15.30 -7.53 -14.17
N ALA A 104 -15.77 -6.66 -15.07
CA ALA A 104 -15.01 -6.25 -16.25
C ALA A 104 -13.74 -5.48 -15.91
N ASP A 105 -13.69 -4.81 -14.75
CA ASP A 105 -12.57 -4.02 -14.29
C ASP A 105 -11.48 -4.86 -13.59
N ARG A 106 -11.84 -6.05 -13.07
CA ARG A 106 -11.01 -6.89 -12.19
C ARG A 106 -9.59 -7.09 -12.72
N ALA A 107 -9.46 -7.51 -13.98
CA ALA A 107 -8.14 -7.81 -14.57
C ALA A 107 -7.26 -6.55 -14.63
N GLY A 108 -7.84 -5.40 -14.99
CA GLY A 108 -7.15 -4.12 -15.02
C GLY A 108 -6.70 -3.66 -13.63
N LEU A 109 -7.59 -3.78 -12.62
CA LEU A 109 -7.29 -3.43 -11.24
C LEU A 109 -6.12 -4.24 -10.67
N LEU A 110 -6.16 -5.56 -10.84
CA LEU A 110 -5.10 -6.46 -10.37
C LEU A 110 -3.79 -6.29 -11.16
N GLY A 111 -3.87 -6.07 -12.47
CA GLY A 111 -2.70 -5.80 -13.31
C GLY A 111 -1.98 -4.50 -12.89
N ASN A 112 -2.73 -3.44 -12.60
CA ASN A 112 -2.19 -2.18 -12.13
C ASN A 112 -1.57 -2.30 -10.73
N LEU A 113 -2.21 -3.04 -9.82
CA LEU A 113 -1.69 -3.33 -8.49
C LEU A 113 -0.36 -4.10 -8.60
N ALA A 114 -0.32 -5.17 -9.40
CA ALA A 114 0.87 -5.99 -9.62
C ALA A 114 2.03 -5.16 -10.19
N ALA A 115 1.77 -4.33 -11.21
CA ALA A 115 2.78 -3.46 -11.81
C ALA A 115 3.34 -2.44 -10.79
N THR A 116 2.49 -1.90 -9.92
CA THR A 116 2.93 -0.95 -8.88
C THR A 116 3.73 -1.66 -7.80
N HIS A 117 3.27 -2.83 -7.33
CA HIS A 117 4.01 -3.66 -6.39
C HIS A 117 5.41 -4.01 -6.92
N GLN A 118 5.50 -4.41 -8.20
CA GLN A 118 6.77 -4.74 -8.84
C GLN A 118 7.73 -3.54 -8.86
N ARG A 119 7.25 -2.32 -9.13
CA ARG A 119 8.08 -1.10 -9.04
C ARG A 119 8.61 -0.84 -7.64
N VAL A 120 7.77 -1.05 -6.59
CA VAL A 120 8.19 -0.96 -5.19
C VAL A 120 9.27 -2.00 -4.91
N HIS A 121 9.00 -3.26 -5.28
CA HIS A 121 9.93 -4.37 -5.10
C HIS A 121 11.29 -4.06 -5.73
N GLU A 122 11.34 -3.72 -7.01
CA GLU A 122 12.58 -3.41 -7.74
C GLU A 122 13.33 -2.23 -7.12
N ARG A 123 12.61 -1.18 -6.71
CA ARG A 123 13.21 0.01 -6.11
C ARG A 123 13.89 -0.30 -4.78
N PHE A 124 13.28 -1.16 -3.98
CA PHE A 124 13.76 -1.48 -2.65
C PHE A 124 14.71 -2.69 -2.60
N ALA A 125 14.60 -3.62 -3.55
CA ALA A 125 15.52 -4.76 -3.67
C ALA A 125 16.99 -4.33 -3.93
N ALA A 126 17.18 -3.12 -4.46
CA ALA A 126 18.51 -2.55 -4.70
C ALA A 126 19.14 -1.90 -3.44
N LEU A 127 18.43 -1.86 -2.31
CA LEU A 127 18.89 -1.18 -1.09
C LEU A 127 19.62 -2.16 -0.18
N ASP A 128 20.69 -1.65 0.46
CA ASP A 128 21.37 -2.34 1.53
C ASP A 128 20.76 -2.05 2.91
N ASP A 129 21.14 -2.83 3.91
CA ASP A 129 20.63 -2.70 5.28
C ASP A 129 20.93 -1.34 5.89
N ALA A 130 22.06 -0.70 5.53
CA ALA A 130 22.43 0.61 6.01
C ALA A 130 21.49 1.69 5.46
N THR A 131 21.17 1.64 4.17
CA THR A 131 20.23 2.55 3.53
C THR A 131 18.80 2.36 4.07
N VAL A 132 18.37 1.13 4.26
CA VAL A 132 17.04 0.82 4.82
C VAL A 132 16.85 1.38 6.23
N ALA A 133 17.94 1.47 7.02
CA ALA A 133 17.91 2.02 8.38
C ALA A 133 18.01 3.56 8.44
N ARG A 134 18.36 4.24 7.34
CA ARG A 134 18.50 5.71 7.33
C ARG A 134 17.13 6.37 7.53
N LYS A 135 17.15 7.47 8.31
CA LYS A 135 15.95 8.25 8.63
C LYS A 135 16.04 9.66 8.04
N ALA A 136 14.88 10.19 7.69
CA ALA A 136 14.65 11.60 7.41
C ALA A 136 13.55 12.12 8.33
N ASP A 137 13.61 13.37 8.71
CA ASP A 137 12.50 14.04 9.39
C ASP A 137 11.50 14.52 8.33
N VAL A 138 10.32 13.89 8.28
CA VAL A 138 9.31 14.11 7.24
C VAL A 138 8.09 14.82 7.83
N ILE A 139 7.74 16.00 7.28
CA ILE A 139 6.48 16.68 7.55
C ILE A 139 5.44 16.20 6.54
N TYR A 140 4.49 15.39 6.98
CA TYR A 140 3.46 14.79 6.11
C TYR A 140 2.30 15.75 5.80
N SER A 141 1.94 16.60 6.76
CA SER A 141 0.80 17.53 6.66
C SER A 141 1.15 18.89 7.24
N ALA A 142 0.51 19.94 6.73
CA ALA A 142 0.72 21.29 7.24
C ALA A 142 0.33 21.38 8.72
N GLY A 143 1.21 21.98 9.52
CA GLY A 143 0.99 22.18 10.96
C GLY A 143 1.25 20.94 11.83
N THR A 144 1.81 19.87 11.27
CA THR A 144 2.28 18.71 12.05
C THR A 144 3.78 18.80 12.31
N ASP A 145 4.22 18.21 13.41
CA ASP A 145 5.64 18.07 13.70
C ASP A 145 6.31 17.09 12.72
N PRO A 146 7.63 17.25 12.46
CA PRO A 146 8.40 16.29 11.68
C PRO A 146 8.35 14.90 12.31
N TYR A 147 8.12 13.88 11.50
CA TYR A 147 8.13 12.48 11.93
C TYR A 147 9.39 11.77 11.38
N PRO A 148 10.24 11.17 12.24
CA PRO A 148 11.45 10.47 11.80
C PRO A 148 11.08 9.19 11.06
N THR A 149 11.17 9.22 9.74
CA THR A 149 10.80 8.15 8.83
C THR A 149 12.02 7.46 8.24
N SER A 150 12.10 6.14 8.35
CA SER A 150 13.08 5.31 7.64
C SER A 150 12.44 4.55 6.49
N VAL A 151 13.28 4.00 5.59
CA VAL A 151 12.79 3.08 4.55
C VAL A 151 12.18 1.82 5.18
N ALA A 152 12.72 1.37 6.33
CA ALA A 152 12.15 0.24 7.07
C ALA A 152 10.74 0.54 7.59
N ASP A 153 10.47 1.77 8.02
CA ASP A 153 9.13 2.19 8.45
C ASP A 153 8.16 2.17 7.26
N ILE A 154 8.59 2.67 6.08
CA ILE A 154 7.79 2.62 4.84
C ILE A 154 7.42 1.17 4.49
N PHE A 155 8.36 0.22 4.57
CA PHE A 155 8.06 -1.20 4.35
C PHE A 155 7.07 -1.75 5.36
N GLY A 156 7.22 -1.40 6.64
CA GLY A 156 6.29 -1.78 7.69
C GLY A 156 4.87 -1.31 7.34
N TRP A 157 4.70 -0.03 7.07
CA TRP A 157 3.39 0.55 6.73
C TRP A 157 2.77 -0.04 5.46
N LEU A 158 3.56 -0.30 4.42
CA LEU A 158 3.05 -0.95 3.20
C LEU A 158 2.63 -2.40 3.45
N THR A 159 3.37 -3.12 4.29
CA THR A 159 3.03 -4.50 4.68
C THR A 159 1.75 -4.52 5.51
N ASP A 160 1.69 -3.71 6.57
CA ASP A 160 0.54 -3.59 7.46
C ASP A 160 -0.73 -3.19 6.68
N HIS A 161 -0.59 -2.31 5.68
CA HIS A 161 -1.70 -1.87 4.85
C HIS A 161 -2.25 -3.00 3.95
N TYR A 162 -1.40 -3.88 3.44
CA TYR A 162 -1.85 -5.10 2.76
C TYR A 162 -2.59 -6.05 3.72
N ASP A 163 -2.06 -6.23 4.93
CA ASP A 163 -2.67 -7.11 5.94
C ASP A 163 -4.05 -6.58 6.36
N GLU A 164 -4.18 -5.28 6.64
CA GLU A 164 -5.44 -4.61 6.95
C GLU A 164 -6.49 -4.80 5.86
N HIS A 165 -6.10 -4.64 4.58
CA HIS A 165 -7.04 -4.81 3.46
C HIS A 165 -7.31 -6.27 3.11
N SER A 166 -6.44 -7.20 3.48
CA SER A 166 -6.74 -8.63 3.43
C SER A 166 -7.86 -8.99 4.40
N GLU A 167 -7.78 -8.53 5.64
CA GLU A 167 -8.83 -8.69 6.66
C GLU A 167 -10.14 -7.97 6.25
N GLN A 168 -10.02 -6.74 5.74
CA GLN A 168 -11.18 -6.00 5.25
C GLN A 168 -11.88 -6.72 4.11
N THR A 169 -11.13 -7.29 3.17
CA THR A 169 -11.68 -8.09 2.06
C THR A 169 -12.54 -9.25 2.59
N GLY A 170 -12.02 -10.01 3.55
CA GLY A 170 -12.75 -11.11 4.18
C GLY A 170 -14.02 -10.64 4.88
N ARG A 171 -13.96 -9.54 5.63
CA ARG A 171 -15.09 -8.94 6.33
C ARG A 171 -16.18 -8.46 5.36
N LEU A 172 -15.79 -7.72 4.31
CA LEU A 172 -16.73 -7.19 3.30
C LEU A 172 -17.42 -8.32 2.55
N LEU A 173 -16.69 -9.38 2.20
CA LEU A 173 -17.26 -10.54 1.53
C LEU A 173 -18.28 -11.28 2.40
N ALA A 174 -17.99 -11.47 3.68
CA ALA A 174 -18.93 -12.11 4.62
C ALA A 174 -20.20 -11.27 4.79
N GLN A 175 -20.10 -9.96 4.88
CA GLN A 175 -21.26 -9.05 4.95
C GLN A 175 -22.11 -9.12 3.67
N TRP A 176 -21.47 -9.03 2.49
CA TRP A 176 -22.17 -9.15 1.20
C TRP A 176 -22.94 -10.46 1.09
N GLN A 177 -22.34 -11.60 1.49
CA GLN A 177 -23.00 -12.91 1.48
C GLN A 177 -24.20 -12.97 2.41
N SER A 178 -24.11 -12.34 3.60
CA SER A 178 -25.21 -12.34 4.57
C SER A 178 -26.40 -11.50 4.13
N GLU A 179 -26.17 -10.39 3.41
CA GLU A 179 -27.24 -9.52 2.89
C GLU A 179 -27.92 -10.11 1.65
N GLY A 180 -27.16 -10.83 0.81
CA GLY A 180 -27.70 -11.49 -0.39
C GLY A 180 -28.54 -12.75 -0.11
N THR A 181 -28.58 -13.21 1.15
CA THR A 181 -29.34 -14.40 1.59
C THR A 181 -30.67 -14.04 2.24
N GLN A 182 -31.02 -12.76 2.38
CA GLN A 182 -32.31 -12.25 2.89
C GLN A 182 -33.25 -11.89 1.73
#